data_6dd68b2fc50e88bcc222c215b492ecae
#
_entry.id   6dd68b2fc50e88bcc222c215b492ecae
#
_cell.length_a   1.000
_cell.length_b   1.000
_cell.length_c   1.000
_cell.angle_alpha   90.00
_cell.angle_beta   90.00
_cell.angle_gamma   90.00
#
_symmetry.space_group_name_H-M   'P 1'
#
loop_
_entity.id
_entity.type
_entity.pdbx_description
1 polymer ?
#
loop_
_entity_poly.entity_id
_entity_poly.type
_entity_poly.pdbx_seq_one_letter_code
_entity_poly.pdbx_strand_id
1 'polypeptide(L)'
;MAKDNYISVGKKVNGFSFANLGMFSGFADGIYNAVYSLVLMDIFMNSAVVGIYVAIYAGFCLLVALFANEVFRRFSKVRVFHIVLLMLAVCYAMMSFSILPRTFIILDYTSGIATTFVGILIPLFMADFSRNVGMARLNARYHLWVNIGALFAPMVAVAIAGFFGTNRSAFFASAMIYLAGWAMFNSFAISAEDKKIKPANPRKTFKALWKNMIAFFKTPGMARAYAVNFGYYSLRAMRVLYVPIVVIENGFSKDTLGWVLTLGIIPYLLLSEVMGRLAKKYGNKLWLMLGFLSFAGLSAMATVATGYPLLMIFIAWQVSGALMESVHDLLFFDTASKAQQTKYYGVFRTSANLPNVLVPIVGAGVITWFGGTNAVWGLTAVIGVLATIVLLAEKR
;
A
#
# COMPACT_ATOMS: atom_id res chain seq x y z
N MET A 1 10.17 20.39 10.30
CA MET A 1 8.72 20.81 10.25
C MET A 1 8.39 21.45 11.59
N ALA A 2 7.82 22.67 11.60
CA ALA A 2 7.29 23.24 12.83
C ALA A 2 6.09 22.39 13.30
N LYS A 3 6.06 22.05 14.61
CA LYS A 3 4.90 21.35 15.18
C LYS A 3 3.65 22.23 15.02
N ASP A 4 2.56 21.65 14.56
CA ASP A 4 1.28 22.32 14.57
C ASP A 4 0.82 22.50 16.01
N ASN A 5 0.32 23.67 16.37
CA ASN A 5 -0.33 23.90 17.65
C ASN A 5 -1.72 23.27 17.58
N TYR A 6 -1.86 22.05 18.14
CA TYR A 6 -3.15 21.39 18.21
C TYR A 6 -3.88 21.81 19.49
N ILE A 7 -5.12 22.22 19.31
CA ILE A 7 -6.05 22.48 20.41
C ILE A 7 -7.02 21.30 20.46
N SER A 8 -7.00 20.54 21.55
CA SER A 8 -7.92 19.41 21.78
C SER A 8 -8.90 19.82 22.87
N VAL A 9 -10.20 19.81 22.54
CA VAL A 9 -11.29 20.11 23.48
C VAL A 9 -11.90 18.78 23.93
N GLY A 10 -11.56 18.32 25.14
CA GLY A 10 -12.27 17.24 25.83
C GLY A 10 -11.55 15.93 26.05
N LYS A 11 -11.28 15.08 25.07
CA LYS A 11 -10.61 13.77 25.26
C LYS A 11 -9.10 13.86 25.12
N LYS A 12 -8.34 13.16 26.00
CA LYS A 12 -6.89 12.98 25.83
C LYS A 12 -6.62 12.14 24.56
N VAL A 13 -6.43 12.82 23.42
CA VAL A 13 -6.02 12.19 22.18
C VAL A 13 -4.52 11.90 22.21
N ASN A 14 -4.12 10.72 21.79
CA ASN A 14 -2.72 10.30 21.73
C ASN A 14 -2.44 9.55 20.43
N GLY A 15 -1.18 9.18 20.19
CA GLY A 15 -0.78 8.47 18.97
C GLY A 15 -1.55 7.17 18.70
N PHE A 16 -2.01 6.47 19.74
CA PHE A 16 -2.84 5.27 19.58
C PHE A 16 -4.23 5.57 19.02
N SER A 17 -4.80 6.72 19.33
CA SER A 17 -6.09 7.13 18.78
C SER A 17 -6.02 7.19 17.23
N PHE A 18 -4.91 7.70 16.69
CA PHE A 18 -4.68 7.74 15.25
C PHE A 18 -4.31 6.36 14.67
N ALA A 19 -3.54 5.55 15.41
CA ALA A 19 -3.25 4.18 14.99
C ALA A 19 -4.53 3.35 14.81
N ASN A 20 -5.54 3.56 15.65
CA ASN A 20 -6.81 2.85 15.55
C ASN A 20 -7.63 3.24 14.31
N LEU A 21 -7.42 4.44 13.72
CA LEU A 21 -8.01 4.80 12.42
C LEU A 21 -7.54 3.87 11.29
N GLY A 22 -6.40 3.18 11.47
CA GLY A 22 -5.92 2.15 10.56
C GLY A 22 -6.94 1.04 10.28
N MET A 23 -7.83 0.73 11.24
CA MET A 23 -8.89 -0.27 11.02
C MET A 23 -9.85 0.15 9.90
N PHE A 24 -10.28 1.42 9.91
CA PHE A 24 -11.19 1.93 8.88
C PHE A 24 -10.51 1.99 7.51
N SER A 25 -9.28 2.49 7.43
CA SER A 25 -8.54 2.49 6.17
C SER A 25 -8.26 1.07 5.68
N GLY A 26 -7.82 0.15 6.56
CA GLY A 26 -7.57 -1.23 6.19
C GLY A 26 -8.81 -1.95 5.67
N PHE A 27 -9.97 -1.72 6.30
CA PHE A 27 -11.22 -2.34 5.87
C PHE A 27 -11.73 -1.73 4.56
N ALA A 28 -11.79 -0.40 4.45
CA ALA A 28 -12.25 0.27 3.23
C ALA A 28 -11.34 0.00 2.03
N ASP A 29 -10.02 0.12 2.22
CA ASP A 29 -9.03 -0.18 1.17
C ASP A 29 -9.00 -1.67 0.83
N GLY A 30 -9.23 -2.54 1.80
CA GLY A 30 -9.34 -3.97 1.59
C GLY A 30 -10.54 -4.34 0.69
N ILE A 31 -11.72 -3.75 0.93
CA ILE A 31 -12.91 -3.90 0.07
C ILE A 31 -12.62 -3.37 -1.33
N TYR A 32 -12.09 -2.14 -1.42
CA TYR A 32 -11.72 -1.53 -2.69
C TYR A 32 -10.75 -2.42 -3.48
N ASN A 33 -9.64 -2.84 -2.89
CA ASN A 33 -8.61 -3.64 -3.55
C ASN A 33 -9.10 -5.03 -3.98
N ALA A 34 -10.08 -5.62 -3.26
CA ALA A 34 -10.61 -6.94 -3.60
C ALA A 34 -11.38 -6.95 -4.93
N VAL A 35 -12.02 -5.85 -5.29
CA VAL A 35 -12.86 -5.76 -6.51
C VAL A 35 -12.30 -4.79 -7.56
N TYR A 36 -11.33 -3.95 -7.21
CA TYR A 36 -10.83 -2.88 -8.09
C TYR A 36 -10.35 -3.38 -9.45
N SER A 37 -9.49 -4.39 -9.46
CA SER A 37 -8.98 -4.96 -10.71
C SER A 37 -10.08 -5.62 -11.54
N LEU A 38 -11.09 -6.19 -10.90
CA LEU A 38 -12.26 -6.77 -11.58
C LEU A 38 -13.12 -5.68 -12.23
N VAL A 39 -13.36 -4.56 -11.53
CA VAL A 39 -14.07 -3.41 -12.09
C VAL A 39 -13.30 -2.82 -13.28
N LEU A 40 -11.98 -2.75 -13.20
CA LEU A 40 -11.17 -2.31 -14.33
C LEU A 40 -11.23 -3.30 -15.50
N MET A 41 -11.28 -4.62 -15.21
CA MET A 41 -11.51 -5.63 -16.26
C MET A 41 -12.88 -5.48 -16.91
N ASP A 42 -13.94 -5.18 -16.12
CA ASP A 42 -15.28 -4.90 -16.65
C ASP A 42 -15.30 -3.66 -17.57
N ILE A 43 -14.41 -2.68 -17.35
CA ILE A 43 -14.32 -1.44 -18.13
C ILE A 43 -13.45 -1.61 -19.39
N PHE A 44 -12.27 -2.21 -19.24
CA PHE A 44 -11.25 -2.25 -20.31
C PHE A 44 -11.21 -3.57 -21.08
N MET A 45 -11.80 -4.64 -20.55
CA MET A 45 -11.87 -5.98 -21.17
C MET A 45 -10.51 -6.56 -21.58
N ASN A 46 -9.42 -6.04 -20.99
CA ASN A 46 -8.05 -6.42 -21.32
C ASN A 46 -7.10 -6.20 -20.14
N SER A 47 -6.50 -7.26 -19.64
CA SER A 47 -5.62 -7.23 -18.47
C SER A 47 -4.34 -6.42 -18.67
N ALA A 48 -3.80 -6.35 -19.88
CA ALA A 48 -2.65 -5.50 -20.18
C ALA A 48 -3.02 -4.01 -20.12
N VAL A 49 -4.19 -3.63 -20.66
CA VAL A 49 -4.70 -2.26 -20.57
C VAL A 49 -4.98 -1.86 -19.12
N VAL A 50 -5.53 -2.78 -18.31
CA VAL A 50 -5.69 -2.58 -16.85
C VAL A 50 -4.34 -2.30 -16.19
N GLY A 51 -3.30 -3.07 -16.52
CA GLY A 51 -1.95 -2.83 -16.01
C GLY A 51 -1.41 -1.44 -16.33
N ILE A 52 -1.55 -1.00 -17.60
CA ILE A 52 -1.13 0.34 -18.05
C ILE A 52 -1.93 1.43 -17.31
N TYR A 53 -3.25 1.27 -17.18
CA TYR A 53 -4.10 2.21 -16.44
C TYR A 53 -3.65 2.36 -14.98
N VAL A 54 -3.44 1.24 -14.27
CA VAL A 54 -2.98 1.24 -12.88
C VAL A 54 -1.60 1.90 -12.74
N ALA A 55 -0.71 1.71 -13.70
CA ALA A 55 0.59 2.37 -13.71
C ALA A 55 0.48 3.89 -13.84
N ILE A 56 -0.38 4.39 -14.75
CA ILE A 56 -0.62 5.83 -14.92
C ILE A 56 -1.24 6.42 -13.64
N TYR A 57 -2.23 5.73 -13.09
CA TYR A 57 -2.86 6.09 -11.81
C TYR A 57 -1.85 6.17 -10.66
N ALA A 58 -0.99 5.16 -10.52
CA ALA A 58 0.05 5.13 -9.48
C ALA A 58 1.09 6.24 -9.68
N GLY A 59 1.46 6.53 -10.94
CA GLY A 59 2.33 7.66 -11.29
C GLY A 59 1.71 9.01 -10.90
N PHE A 60 0.42 9.17 -11.13
CA PHE A 60 -0.33 10.34 -10.70
C PHE A 60 -0.35 10.48 -9.16
N CYS A 61 -0.64 9.41 -8.43
CA CYS A 61 -0.61 9.40 -6.97
C CYS A 61 0.79 9.73 -6.41
N LEU A 62 1.84 9.24 -7.07
CA LEU A 62 3.22 9.58 -6.72
C LEU A 62 3.49 11.10 -6.88
N LEU A 63 3.03 11.70 -7.97
CA LEU A 63 3.13 13.15 -8.16
C LEU A 63 2.37 13.91 -7.08
N VAL A 64 1.15 13.51 -6.75
CA VAL A 64 0.37 14.09 -5.65
C VAL A 64 1.13 14.03 -4.33
N ALA A 65 1.75 12.90 -4.01
CA ALA A 65 2.55 12.73 -2.79
C ALA A 65 3.75 13.69 -2.72
N LEU A 66 4.41 13.98 -3.85
CA LEU A 66 5.51 14.95 -3.91
C LEU A 66 5.07 16.38 -3.56
N PHE A 67 3.83 16.73 -3.91
CA PHE A 67 3.26 18.06 -3.63
C PHE A 67 2.53 18.15 -2.28
N ALA A 68 2.35 17.05 -1.55
CA ALA A 68 1.61 17.03 -0.28
C ALA A 68 2.18 18.02 0.75
N ASN A 69 3.51 18.17 0.83
CA ASN A 69 4.14 19.12 1.74
C ASN A 69 3.73 20.59 1.47
N GLU A 70 3.48 20.95 0.21
CA GLU A 70 3.02 22.29 -0.14
C GLU A 70 1.59 22.54 0.34
N VAL A 71 0.73 21.54 0.29
CA VAL A 71 -0.63 21.61 0.84
C VAL A 71 -0.57 21.79 2.36
N PHE A 72 0.27 21.03 3.08
CA PHE A 72 0.43 21.14 4.54
C PHE A 72 1.09 22.44 5.01
N ARG A 73 1.71 23.18 4.10
CA ARG A 73 2.23 24.53 4.40
C ARG A 73 1.13 25.59 4.41
N ARG A 74 0.05 25.38 3.65
CA ARG A 74 -1.06 26.34 3.49
C ARG A 74 -2.22 26.01 4.41
N PHE A 75 -2.55 24.71 4.50
CA PHE A 75 -3.69 24.22 5.25
C PHE A 75 -3.26 23.39 6.44
N SER A 76 -4.03 23.44 7.52
CA SER A 76 -3.79 22.58 8.67
C SER A 76 -4.01 21.13 8.30
N LYS A 77 -3.18 20.24 8.85
CA LYS A 77 -3.30 18.79 8.64
C LYS A 77 -4.69 18.27 9.02
N VAL A 78 -5.29 18.84 10.08
CA VAL A 78 -6.63 18.47 10.57
C VAL A 78 -7.69 18.78 9.51
N ARG A 79 -7.68 20.01 8.93
CA ARG A 79 -8.62 20.38 7.88
C ARG A 79 -8.47 19.50 6.64
N VAL A 80 -7.24 19.29 6.19
CA VAL A 80 -6.96 18.43 5.04
C VAL A 80 -7.48 17.03 5.29
N PHE A 81 -7.29 16.48 6.49
CA PHE A 81 -7.73 15.13 6.82
C PHE A 81 -9.26 14.99 6.82
N HIS A 82 -10.00 15.96 7.36
CA HIS A 82 -11.46 16.01 7.26
C HIS A 82 -11.93 16.00 5.79
N ILE A 83 -11.33 16.86 4.97
CA ILE A 83 -11.70 16.97 3.56
C ILE A 83 -11.45 15.66 2.82
N VAL A 84 -10.27 15.04 2.99
CA VAL A 84 -9.92 13.83 2.23
C VAL A 84 -10.74 12.62 2.65
N LEU A 85 -11.09 12.47 3.94
CA LEU A 85 -11.97 11.37 4.38
C LEU A 85 -13.39 11.51 3.79
N LEU A 86 -13.96 12.73 3.79
CA LEU A 86 -15.25 13.00 3.15
C LEU A 86 -15.16 12.81 1.64
N MET A 87 -14.07 13.27 1.00
CA MET A 87 -13.85 13.10 -0.42
C MET A 87 -13.80 11.62 -0.81
N LEU A 88 -13.15 10.76 -0.01
CA LEU A 88 -13.15 9.31 -0.21
C LEU A 88 -14.55 8.72 -0.09
N ALA A 89 -15.29 9.09 0.96
CA ALA A 89 -16.67 8.62 1.14
C ALA A 89 -17.55 8.99 -0.05
N VAL A 90 -17.49 10.24 -0.52
CA VAL A 90 -18.26 10.71 -1.67
C VAL A 90 -17.82 10.03 -2.97
N CYS A 91 -16.50 9.98 -3.25
CA CYS A 91 -15.99 9.36 -4.48
C CYS A 91 -16.40 7.88 -4.55
N TYR A 92 -16.22 7.10 -3.48
CA TYR A 92 -16.57 5.69 -3.49
C TYR A 92 -18.08 5.45 -3.56
N ALA A 93 -18.89 6.29 -2.91
CA ALA A 93 -20.34 6.24 -3.09
C ALA A 93 -20.73 6.49 -4.56
N MET A 94 -20.15 7.52 -5.18
CA MET A 94 -20.44 7.83 -6.59
C MET A 94 -19.90 6.75 -7.54
N MET A 95 -18.73 6.16 -7.27
CA MET A 95 -18.18 5.06 -8.06
C MET A 95 -19.09 3.82 -8.03
N SER A 96 -19.75 3.56 -6.89
CA SER A 96 -20.70 2.46 -6.74
C SER A 96 -21.89 2.56 -7.72
N PHE A 97 -22.34 3.75 -8.01
CA PHE A 97 -23.48 4.02 -8.91
C PHE A 97 -23.05 4.43 -10.32
N SER A 98 -21.75 4.61 -10.57
CA SER A 98 -21.29 5.10 -11.87
C SER A 98 -21.46 4.02 -12.96
N ILE A 99 -22.23 4.33 -13.99
CA ILE A 99 -22.41 3.45 -15.16
C ILE A 99 -21.35 3.78 -16.22
N LEU A 100 -21.02 5.05 -16.38
CA LEU A 100 -20.10 5.52 -17.42
C LEU A 100 -18.64 5.29 -17.02
N PRO A 101 -17.81 4.67 -17.88
CA PRO A 101 -16.38 4.46 -17.62
C PRO A 101 -15.64 5.77 -17.34
N ARG A 102 -15.97 6.86 -18.05
CA ARG A 102 -15.34 8.18 -17.85
C ARG A 102 -15.58 8.73 -16.44
N THR A 103 -16.79 8.61 -15.93
CA THR A 103 -17.15 9.07 -14.57
C THR A 103 -16.35 8.23 -13.55
N PHE A 104 -16.29 6.91 -13.72
CA PHE A 104 -15.49 6.05 -12.85
C PHE A 104 -14.03 6.50 -12.83
N ILE A 105 -13.40 6.72 -13.99
CA ILE A 105 -12.00 7.13 -14.09
C ILE A 105 -11.73 8.45 -13.36
N ILE A 106 -12.59 9.45 -13.54
CA ILE A 106 -12.45 10.77 -12.85
C ILE A 106 -12.53 10.59 -11.34
N LEU A 107 -13.49 9.80 -10.86
CA LEU A 107 -13.68 9.53 -9.44
C LEU A 107 -12.51 8.74 -8.86
N ASP A 108 -11.97 7.79 -9.62
CA ASP A 108 -10.82 6.98 -9.22
C ASP A 108 -9.57 7.85 -9.02
N TYR A 109 -9.24 8.72 -9.99
CA TYR A 109 -8.13 9.67 -9.82
C TYR A 109 -8.36 10.65 -8.66
N THR A 110 -9.60 11.09 -8.45
CA THR A 110 -9.95 11.95 -7.33
C THR A 110 -9.81 11.24 -6.00
N SER A 111 -10.26 9.99 -5.91
CA SER A 111 -10.05 9.15 -4.71
C SER A 111 -8.57 8.86 -4.46
N GLY A 112 -7.78 8.70 -5.52
CA GLY A 112 -6.31 8.52 -5.44
C GLY A 112 -5.59 9.69 -4.77
N ILE A 113 -6.04 10.94 -5.04
CA ILE A 113 -5.54 12.11 -4.31
C ILE A 113 -5.81 11.93 -2.81
N ALA A 114 -7.04 11.64 -2.45
CA ALA A 114 -7.46 11.52 -1.06
C ALA A 114 -6.77 10.36 -0.33
N THR A 115 -6.68 9.18 -0.94
CA THR A 115 -5.98 8.01 -0.38
C THR A 115 -4.50 8.31 -0.13
N THR A 116 -3.86 9.03 -1.07
CA THR A 116 -2.46 9.46 -0.90
C THR A 116 -2.29 10.34 0.34
N PHE A 117 -3.19 11.32 0.56
CA PHE A 117 -3.14 12.16 1.75
C PHE A 117 -3.45 11.40 3.03
N VAL A 118 -4.40 10.46 3.04
CA VAL A 118 -4.69 9.61 4.22
C VAL A 118 -3.44 8.81 4.61
N GLY A 119 -2.77 8.18 3.64
CA GLY A 119 -1.53 7.42 3.85
C GLY A 119 -0.36 8.26 4.39
N ILE A 120 -0.35 9.57 4.15
CA ILE A 120 0.66 10.50 4.69
C ILE A 120 0.24 11.03 6.06
N LEU A 121 -1.04 11.39 6.24
CA LEU A 121 -1.51 12.12 7.42
C LEU A 121 -1.63 11.24 8.67
N ILE A 122 -2.05 9.98 8.54
CA ILE A 122 -2.14 9.08 9.72
C ILE A 122 -0.76 8.90 10.39
N PRO A 123 0.32 8.53 9.68
CA PRO A 123 1.66 8.48 10.27
C PRO A 123 2.14 9.81 10.84
N LEU A 124 1.81 10.94 10.19
CA LEU A 124 2.18 12.26 10.70
C LEU A 124 1.45 12.58 12.02
N PHE A 125 0.17 12.30 12.13
CA PHE A 125 -0.57 12.45 13.39
C PHE A 125 -0.03 11.51 14.48
N MET A 126 0.26 10.25 14.15
CA MET A 126 0.91 9.35 15.10
C MET A 126 2.22 9.93 15.61
N ALA A 127 3.04 10.51 14.75
CA ALA A 127 4.30 11.14 15.14
C ALA A 127 4.09 12.40 16.00
N ASP A 128 3.15 13.27 15.61
CA ASP A 128 2.86 14.52 16.33
C ASP A 128 2.30 14.25 17.75
N PHE A 129 1.52 13.18 17.91
CA PHE A 129 0.89 12.78 19.17
C PHE A 129 1.59 11.63 19.90
N SER A 130 2.80 11.23 19.47
CA SER A 130 3.52 10.07 20.05
C SER A 130 3.98 10.29 21.51
N ARG A 131 4.24 11.54 21.88
CA ARG A 131 4.78 11.93 23.22
C ARG A 131 5.83 10.94 23.72
N ASN A 132 5.51 10.15 24.77
CA ASN A 132 6.41 9.18 25.40
C ASN A 132 6.30 7.75 24.83
N VAL A 133 5.49 7.54 23.79
CA VAL A 133 5.32 6.23 23.13
C VAL A 133 6.21 6.17 21.91
N GLY A 134 7.08 5.18 21.82
CA GLY A 134 7.96 5.00 20.66
C GLY A 134 7.17 4.78 19.36
N MET A 135 7.62 5.42 18.26
CA MET A 135 6.97 5.29 16.93
C MET A 135 6.88 3.84 16.46
N ALA A 136 7.85 2.98 16.80
CA ALA A 136 7.82 1.55 16.45
C ALA A 136 6.56 0.86 17.02
N ARG A 137 6.20 1.15 18.27
CA ARG A 137 5.00 0.58 18.91
C ARG A 137 3.70 1.11 18.31
N LEU A 138 3.68 2.40 17.97
CA LEU A 138 2.51 3.01 17.29
C LEU A 138 2.33 2.44 15.88
N ASN A 139 3.42 2.27 15.14
CA ASN A 139 3.40 1.70 13.80
C ASN A 139 2.96 0.23 13.82
N ALA A 140 3.48 -0.57 14.75
CA ALA A 140 3.04 -1.96 14.92
C ALA A 140 1.52 -2.04 15.21
N ARG A 141 1.01 -1.16 16.09
CA ARG A 141 -0.43 -1.11 16.36
C ARG A 141 -1.25 -0.64 15.16
N TYR A 142 -0.75 0.33 14.41
CA TYR A 142 -1.40 0.78 13.18
C TYR A 142 -1.54 -0.37 12.17
N HIS A 143 -0.45 -1.09 11.89
CA HIS A 143 -0.49 -2.24 10.99
C HIS A 143 -1.38 -3.37 11.50
N LEU A 144 -1.39 -3.64 12.80
CA LEU A 144 -2.31 -4.60 13.39
C LEU A 144 -3.78 -4.23 13.09
N TRP A 145 -4.16 -2.96 13.31
CA TRP A 145 -5.52 -2.51 13.03
C TRP A 145 -5.85 -2.50 11.53
N VAL A 146 -4.90 -2.09 10.69
CA VAL A 146 -5.05 -2.19 9.22
C VAL A 146 -5.32 -3.64 8.79
N ASN A 147 -4.54 -4.60 9.31
CA ASN A 147 -4.68 -6.02 8.96
C ASN A 147 -5.98 -6.63 9.53
N ILE A 148 -6.41 -6.23 10.74
CA ILE A 148 -7.72 -6.64 11.29
C ILE A 148 -8.86 -6.12 10.39
N GLY A 149 -8.80 -4.85 9.99
CA GLY A 149 -9.79 -4.28 9.06
C GLY A 149 -9.77 -5.00 7.71
N ALA A 150 -8.60 -5.27 7.17
CA ALA A 150 -8.45 -5.93 5.88
C ALA A 150 -8.86 -7.41 5.88
N LEU A 151 -8.87 -8.10 7.05
CA LEU A 151 -9.16 -9.54 7.14
C LEU A 151 -10.51 -9.92 6.54
N PHE A 152 -11.56 -9.21 6.90
CA PHE A 152 -12.91 -9.51 6.44
C PHE A 152 -13.30 -8.77 5.15
N ALA A 153 -12.49 -7.81 4.73
CA ALA A 153 -12.78 -6.92 3.61
C ALA A 153 -13.06 -7.67 2.29
N PRO A 154 -12.27 -8.68 1.86
CA PRO A 154 -12.52 -9.38 0.62
C PRO A 154 -13.84 -10.15 0.62
N MET A 155 -14.18 -10.81 1.74
CA MET A 155 -15.46 -11.54 1.87
C MET A 155 -16.64 -10.58 1.79
N VAL A 156 -16.57 -9.44 2.49
CA VAL A 156 -17.60 -8.41 2.45
C VAL A 156 -17.75 -7.85 1.03
N ALA A 157 -16.62 -7.56 0.37
CA ALA A 157 -16.63 -7.05 -1.01
C ALA A 157 -17.33 -7.99 -1.98
N VAL A 158 -16.97 -9.27 -1.91
CA VAL A 158 -17.53 -10.31 -2.79
C VAL A 158 -19.02 -10.57 -2.48
N ALA A 159 -19.39 -10.65 -1.20
CA ALA A 159 -20.79 -10.83 -0.80
C ALA A 159 -21.67 -9.69 -1.32
N ILE A 160 -21.24 -8.44 -1.19
CA ILE A 160 -21.96 -7.26 -1.72
C ILE A 160 -22.01 -7.31 -3.24
N ALA A 161 -20.89 -7.60 -3.91
CA ALA A 161 -20.84 -7.71 -5.36
C ALA A 161 -21.75 -8.83 -5.90
N GLY A 162 -21.86 -9.97 -5.18
CA GLY A 162 -22.76 -11.05 -5.50
C GLY A 162 -24.22 -10.69 -5.30
N PHE A 163 -24.55 -10.05 -4.18
CA PHE A 163 -25.94 -9.65 -3.86
C PHE A 163 -26.50 -8.64 -4.86
N PHE A 164 -25.72 -7.63 -5.25
CA PHE A 164 -26.14 -6.59 -6.19
C PHE A 164 -25.84 -6.91 -7.66
N GLY A 165 -25.15 -8.01 -7.95
CA GLY A 165 -24.80 -8.44 -9.31
C GLY A 165 -23.74 -7.60 -10.01
N THR A 166 -23.04 -6.68 -9.29
CA THR A 166 -22.00 -5.83 -9.87
C THR A 166 -20.83 -5.64 -8.91
N ASN A 167 -19.60 -5.69 -9.44
CA ASN A 167 -18.38 -5.46 -8.65
C ASN A 167 -18.32 -4.05 -8.04
N ARG A 168 -18.93 -3.06 -8.72
CA ARG A 168 -18.93 -1.65 -8.28
C ARG A 168 -19.69 -1.41 -6.99
N SER A 169 -20.72 -2.21 -6.71
CA SER A 169 -21.54 -2.06 -5.50
C SER A 169 -20.73 -2.16 -4.21
N ALA A 170 -19.63 -2.91 -4.21
CA ALA A 170 -18.76 -3.03 -3.06
C ALA A 170 -18.12 -1.68 -2.63
N PHE A 171 -17.94 -0.74 -3.55
CA PHE A 171 -17.41 0.60 -3.20
C PHE A 171 -18.33 1.38 -2.28
N PHE A 172 -19.64 1.10 -2.27
CA PHE A 172 -20.56 1.73 -1.33
C PHE A 172 -20.23 1.38 0.13
N ALA A 173 -19.84 0.12 0.38
CA ALA A 173 -19.39 -0.28 1.72
C ALA A 173 -18.09 0.44 2.12
N SER A 174 -17.14 0.58 1.19
CA SER A 174 -15.93 1.38 1.43
C SER A 174 -16.27 2.83 1.77
N ALA A 175 -17.26 3.44 1.07
CA ALA A 175 -17.73 4.79 1.35
C ALA A 175 -18.28 4.93 2.77
N MET A 176 -19.12 3.99 3.22
CA MET A 176 -19.69 3.99 4.57
C MET A 176 -18.62 3.83 5.65
N ILE A 177 -17.61 3.00 5.40
CA ILE A 177 -16.51 2.81 6.34
C ILE A 177 -15.65 4.07 6.45
N TYR A 178 -15.35 4.76 5.33
CA TYR A 178 -14.64 6.05 5.38
C TYR A 178 -15.45 7.13 6.07
N LEU A 179 -16.78 7.14 5.91
CA LEU A 179 -17.65 8.05 6.65
C LEU A 179 -17.62 7.76 8.17
N ALA A 180 -17.61 6.49 8.57
CA ALA A 180 -17.45 6.09 9.97
C ALA A 180 -16.06 6.50 10.51
N GLY A 181 -15.00 6.33 9.71
CA GLY A 181 -13.65 6.82 10.03
C GLY A 181 -13.59 8.34 10.20
N TRP A 182 -14.29 9.08 9.35
CA TRP A 182 -14.46 10.53 9.49
C TRP A 182 -15.19 10.92 10.78
N ALA A 183 -16.31 10.24 11.10
CA ALA A 183 -17.05 10.48 12.34
C ALA A 183 -16.19 10.19 13.57
N MET A 184 -15.41 9.09 13.56
CA MET A 184 -14.45 8.80 14.62
C MET A 184 -13.39 9.90 14.74
N PHE A 185 -12.80 10.35 13.63
CA PHE A 185 -11.81 11.44 13.67
C PHE A 185 -12.43 12.74 14.18
N ASN A 186 -13.66 13.07 13.74
CA ASN A 186 -14.39 14.23 14.23
C ASN A 186 -14.62 14.17 15.76
N SER A 187 -14.85 12.98 16.33
CA SER A 187 -15.01 12.80 17.77
C SER A 187 -13.77 13.12 18.61
N PHE A 188 -12.59 13.24 17.96
CA PHE A 188 -11.36 13.66 18.63
C PHE A 188 -11.35 15.15 18.96
N ALA A 189 -12.26 15.94 18.38
CA ALA A 189 -12.42 17.38 18.60
C ALA A 189 -11.08 18.16 18.56
N ILE A 190 -10.25 17.83 17.56
CA ILE A 190 -8.94 18.46 17.35
C ILE A 190 -9.14 19.61 16.38
N SER A 191 -8.62 20.78 16.73
CA SER A 191 -8.51 21.90 15.81
C SER A 191 -7.04 22.33 15.66
N ALA A 192 -6.70 22.89 14.52
CA ALA A 192 -5.42 23.51 14.29
C ALA A 192 -5.59 24.65 13.29
N GLU A 193 -4.92 25.77 13.53
CA GLU A 193 -4.97 26.92 12.66
C GLU A 193 -4.18 26.70 11.37
N ASP A 194 -4.68 27.28 10.27
CA ASP A 194 -3.94 27.32 9.00
C ASP A 194 -2.74 28.26 9.11
N LYS A 195 -1.62 27.84 8.57
CA LYS A 195 -0.38 28.61 8.62
C LYS A 195 -0.27 29.55 7.42
N LYS A 196 -0.06 30.83 7.67
CA LYS A 196 0.29 31.83 6.64
C LYS A 196 1.79 31.73 6.30
N ILE A 197 2.20 30.67 5.62
CA ILE A 197 3.61 30.47 5.22
C ILE A 197 3.76 30.70 3.72
N LYS A 198 4.81 31.48 3.33
CA LYS A 198 5.12 31.71 1.91
C LYS A 198 5.39 30.40 1.17
N PRO A 199 4.92 30.23 -0.07
CA PRO A 199 5.14 29.03 -0.87
C PRO A 199 6.65 28.78 -1.08
N ALA A 200 7.07 27.51 -1.00
CA ALA A 200 8.43 27.16 -1.36
C ALA A 200 8.63 27.31 -2.88
N ASN A 201 9.81 27.67 -3.30
CA ASN A 201 10.15 27.67 -4.71
C ASN A 201 10.25 26.21 -5.19
N PRO A 202 9.35 25.72 -6.10
CA PRO A 202 9.32 24.33 -6.53
C PRO A 202 10.64 23.85 -7.13
N ARG A 203 11.35 24.73 -7.85
CA ARG A 203 12.67 24.42 -8.46
C ARG A 203 13.75 24.14 -7.42
N LYS A 204 13.76 24.91 -6.32
CA LYS A 204 14.71 24.70 -5.22
C LYS A 204 14.42 23.39 -4.49
N THR A 205 13.15 23.07 -4.28
CA THR A 205 12.70 21.81 -3.67
C THR A 205 13.10 20.62 -4.53
N PHE A 206 12.84 20.66 -5.84
CA PHE A 206 13.19 19.59 -6.77
C PHE A 206 14.71 19.37 -6.85
N LYS A 207 15.50 20.47 -6.94
CA LYS A 207 16.97 20.39 -6.95
C LYS A 207 17.53 19.77 -5.66
N ALA A 208 16.92 20.07 -4.51
CA ALA A 208 17.32 19.49 -3.23
C ALA A 208 16.96 18.00 -3.16
N LEU A 209 15.78 17.59 -3.64
CA LEU A 209 15.38 16.18 -3.73
C LEU A 209 16.34 15.40 -4.63
N TRP A 210 16.65 15.92 -5.81
CA TRP A 210 17.58 15.29 -6.74
C TRP A 210 18.98 15.11 -6.15
N LYS A 211 19.52 16.16 -5.50
CA LYS A 211 20.79 16.09 -4.78
C LYS A 211 20.78 15.04 -3.67
N ASN A 212 19.69 14.94 -2.92
CA ASN A 212 19.54 13.96 -1.85
C ASN A 212 19.42 12.53 -2.42
N MET A 213 18.77 12.35 -3.57
CA MET A 213 18.67 11.06 -4.26
C MET A 213 20.05 10.57 -4.71
N ILE A 214 20.84 11.42 -5.37
CA ILE A 214 22.21 11.06 -5.77
C ILE A 214 23.06 10.70 -4.55
N ALA A 215 22.99 11.51 -3.48
CA ALA A 215 23.73 11.27 -2.26
C ALA A 215 23.32 9.97 -1.56
N PHE A 216 22.01 9.64 -1.59
CA PHE A 216 21.47 8.38 -1.08
C PHE A 216 22.13 7.19 -1.76
N PHE A 217 22.09 7.11 -3.10
CA PHE A 217 22.64 5.97 -3.85
C PHE A 217 24.18 5.87 -3.80
N LYS A 218 24.86 6.98 -3.47
CA LYS A 218 26.31 6.97 -3.20
C LYS A 218 26.66 6.50 -1.79
N THR A 219 25.70 6.43 -0.88
CA THR A 219 25.95 5.98 0.51
C THR A 219 25.97 4.43 0.55
N PRO A 220 27.04 3.82 1.10
CA PRO A 220 27.15 2.36 1.18
C PRO A 220 25.94 1.71 1.83
N GLY A 221 25.46 0.60 1.25
CA GLY A 221 24.31 -0.16 1.74
C GLY A 221 22.92 0.42 1.42
N MET A 222 22.81 1.72 1.11
CA MET A 222 21.50 2.35 0.83
C MET A 222 20.85 1.84 -0.46
N ALA A 223 21.63 1.64 -1.51
CA ALA A 223 21.15 1.06 -2.77
C ALA A 223 20.58 -0.34 -2.55
N ARG A 224 21.23 -1.16 -1.71
CA ARG A 224 20.75 -2.49 -1.33
C ARG A 224 19.44 -2.42 -0.56
N ALA A 225 19.37 -1.58 0.49
CA ALA A 225 18.14 -1.38 1.25
C ALA A 225 16.98 -0.94 0.34
N TYR A 226 17.26 -0.04 -0.61
CA TYR A 226 16.30 0.39 -1.62
C TYR A 226 15.82 -0.75 -2.51
N ALA A 227 16.75 -1.54 -3.07
CA ALA A 227 16.43 -2.63 -3.98
C ALA A 227 15.63 -3.74 -3.31
N VAL A 228 15.96 -4.09 -2.06
CA VAL A 228 15.20 -5.07 -1.27
C VAL A 228 13.77 -4.58 -0.99
N ASN A 229 13.64 -3.33 -0.57
CA ASN A 229 12.33 -2.75 -0.32
C ASN A 229 11.50 -2.63 -1.61
N PHE A 230 12.14 -2.21 -2.71
CA PHE A 230 11.53 -2.18 -4.04
C PHE A 230 11.06 -3.59 -4.45
N GLY A 231 11.87 -4.63 -4.24
CA GLY A 231 11.51 -6.02 -4.51
C GLY A 231 10.25 -6.43 -3.74
N TYR A 232 10.21 -6.20 -2.42
CA TYR A 232 9.04 -6.52 -1.60
C TYR A 232 7.75 -5.84 -2.10
N TYR A 233 7.79 -4.54 -2.37
CA TYR A 233 6.63 -3.81 -2.88
C TYR A 233 6.27 -4.18 -4.32
N SER A 234 7.26 -4.62 -5.14
CA SER A 234 6.98 -5.17 -6.46
C SER A 234 6.15 -6.45 -6.39
N LEU A 235 6.51 -7.37 -5.49
CA LEU A 235 5.75 -8.60 -5.25
C LEU A 235 4.33 -8.30 -4.73
N ARG A 236 4.21 -7.30 -3.86
CA ARG A 236 2.90 -6.83 -3.35
C ARG A 236 2.04 -6.24 -4.48
N ALA A 237 2.61 -5.41 -5.36
CA ALA A 237 1.89 -4.80 -6.49
C ALA A 237 1.38 -5.88 -7.46
N MET A 238 2.20 -6.90 -7.79
CA MET A 238 1.80 -8.04 -8.60
C MET A 238 0.59 -8.77 -8.01
N ARG A 239 0.65 -9.05 -6.72
CA ARG A 239 -0.42 -9.76 -6.01
C ARG A 239 -1.75 -9.00 -6.06
N VAL A 240 -1.72 -7.73 -5.67
CA VAL A 240 -2.95 -6.91 -5.56
C VAL A 240 -3.62 -6.75 -6.93
N LEU A 241 -2.82 -6.60 -7.99
CA LEU A 241 -3.36 -6.37 -9.32
C LEU A 241 -3.79 -7.67 -10.02
N TYR A 242 -2.93 -8.69 -10.05
CA TYR A 242 -3.11 -9.83 -10.94
C TYR A 242 -3.74 -11.06 -10.29
N VAL A 243 -3.65 -11.27 -8.96
CA VAL A 243 -4.29 -12.42 -8.33
C VAL A 243 -5.81 -12.44 -8.55
N PRO A 244 -6.57 -11.33 -8.34
CA PRO A 244 -8.00 -11.35 -8.62
C PRO A 244 -8.33 -11.64 -10.08
N ILE A 245 -7.56 -11.08 -11.01
CA ILE A 245 -7.76 -11.28 -12.46
C ILE A 245 -7.54 -12.76 -12.81
N VAL A 246 -6.40 -13.32 -12.40
CA VAL A 246 -6.03 -14.71 -12.72
C VAL A 246 -6.99 -15.72 -12.09
N VAL A 247 -7.46 -15.50 -10.88
CA VAL A 247 -8.45 -16.38 -10.24
C VAL A 247 -9.75 -16.44 -11.07
N ILE A 248 -10.26 -15.30 -11.53
CA ILE A 248 -11.47 -15.25 -12.33
C ILE A 248 -11.24 -15.78 -13.74
N GLU A 249 -10.12 -15.46 -14.40
CA GLU A 249 -9.76 -15.98 -15.74
C GLU A 249 -9.56 -17.50 -15.74
N ASN A 250 -9.16 -18.11 -14.61
CA ASN A 250 -9.10 -19.56 -14.45
C ASN A 250 -10.46 -20.21 -14.11
N GLY A 251 -11.56 -19.49 -14.23
CA GLY A 251 -12.93 -20.00 -14.09
C GLY A 251 -13.43 -20.15 -12.65
N PHE A 252 -12.71 -19.61 -11.66
CA PHE A 252 -13.17 -19.64 -10.26
C PHE A 252 -14.22 -18.57 -9.98
N SER A 253 -15.11 -18.89 -9.04
CA SER A 253 -16.14 -17.94 -8.59
C SER A 253 -15.56 -16.77 -7.79
N LYS A 254 -16.31 -15.68 -7.69
CA LYS A 254 -15.98 -14.55 -6.83
C LYS A 254 -15.88 -14.95 -5.35
N ASP A 255 -16.72 -15.89 -4.91
CA ASP A 255 -16.67 -16.42 -3.54
C ASP A 255 -15.33 -17.10 -3.26
N THR A 256 -14.84 -17.91 -4.21
CA THR A 256 -13.51 -18.53 -4.14
C THR A 256 -12.41 -17.45 -4.04
N LEU A 257 -12.49 -16.39 -4.84
CA LEU A 257 -11.57 -15.25 -4.74
C LEU A 257 -11.64 -14.61 -3.36
N GLY A 258 -12.82 -14.35 -2.82
CA GLY A 258 -13.02 -13.81 -1.48
C GLY A 258 -12.32 -14.65 -0.41
N TRP A 259 -12.48 -15.98 -0.46
CA TRP A 259 -11.80 -16.90 0.44
C TRP A 259 -10.27 -16.87 0.29
N VAL A 260 -9.73 -16.91 -0.94
CA VAL A 260 -8.28 -16.85 -1.20
C VAL A 260 -7.67 -15.58 -0.64
N LEU A 261 -8.30 -14.43 -0.86
CA LEU A 261 -7.81 -13.15 -0.37
C LEU A 261 -7.90 -13.04 1.16
N THR A 262 -8.99 -13.53 1.77
CA THR A 262 -9.19 -13.51 3.22
C THR A 262 -8.22 -14.45 3.94
N LEU A 263 -8.11 -15.69 3.49
CA LEU A 263 -7.15 -16.65 4.06
C LEU A 263 -5.71 -16.16 3.91
N GLY A 264 -5.43 -15.42 2.82
CA GLY A 264 -4.14 -14.81 2.58
C GLY A 264 -3.72 -13.75 3.60
N ILE A 265 -4.64 -13.14 4.36
CA ILE A 265 -4.31 -12.14 5.39
C ILE A 265 -3.91 -12.80 6.72
N ILE A 266 -4.40 -14.01 6.98
CA ILE A 266 -4.13 -14.74 8.24
C ILE A 266 -2.63 -14.84 8.56
N PRO A 267 -1.72 -15.23 7.63
CA PRO A 267 -0.29 -15.27 7.89
C PRO A 267 0.28 -13.92 8.36
N TYR A 268 -0.20 -12.80 7.82
CA TYR A 268 0.25 -11.47 8.23
C TYR A 268 -0.14 -11.15 9.67
N LEU A 269 -1.33 -11.55 10.11
CA LEU A 269 -1.76 -11.36 11.50
C LEU A 269 -0.95 -12.23 12.46
N LEU A 270 -0.73 -13.50 12.11
CA LEU A 270 -0.07 -14.46 12.98
C LEU A 270 1.45 -14.24 13.06
N LEU A 271 2.09 -13.87 11.95
CA LEU A 271 3.54 -13.83 11.86
C LEU A 271 4.14 -12.45 12.16
N SER A 272 3.40 -11.35 12.04
CA SER A 272 3.96 -9.99 12.19
C SER A 272 4.75 -9.79 13.48
N GLU A 273 4.20 -10.16 14.64
CA GLU A 273 4.90 -10.03 15.92
C GLU A 273 6.01 -11.09 16.09
N VAL A 274 5.77 -12.30 15.60
CA VAL A 274 6.72 -13.43 15.69
C VAL A 274 7.97 -13.09 14.89
N MET A 275 7.80 -12.57 13.66
CA MET A 275 8.89 -12.17 12.78
C MET A 275 9.73 -11.04 13.37
N GLY A 276 9.12 -10.05 14.01
CA GLY A 276 9.86 -8.99 14.71
C GLY A 276 10.80 -9.52 15.80
N ARG A 277 10.35 -10.54 16.55
CA ARG A 277 11.17 -11.22 17.58
C ARG A 277 12.26 -12.10 16.98
N LEU A 278 11.92 -12.87 15.96
CA LEU A 278 12.86 -13.77 15.27
C LEU A 278 13.93 -12.98 14.49
N ALA A 279 13.57 -11.88 13.88
CA ALA A 279 14.50 -10.99 13.18
C ALA A 279 15.54 -10.39 14.14
N LYS A 280 15.12 -10.03 15.36
CA LYS A 280 16.06 -9.57 16.41
C LYS A 280 17.04 -10.69 16.84
N LYS A 281 16.61 -11.95 16.85
CA LYS A 281 17.42 -13.09 17.29
C LYS A 281 18.35 -13.61 16.19
N TYR A 282 17.87 -13.73 14.95
CA TYR A 282 18.55 -14.39 13.84
C TYR A 282 19.00 -13.45 12.73
N GLY A 283 18.69 -12.16 12.86
CA GLY A 283 18.98 -11.13 11.85
C GLY A 283 17.92 -11.03 10.75
N ASN A 284 17.79 -9.84 10.18
CA ASN A 284 16.79 -9.51 9.16
C ASN A 284 17.04 -10.24 7.82
N LYS A 285 18.32 -10.46 7.48
CA LYS A 285 18.76 -11.02 6.19
C LYS A 285 18.20 -12.42 5.93
N LEU A 286 18.20 -13.30 6.95
CA LEU A 286 17.70 -14.66 6.81
C LEU A 286 16.22 -14.69 6.39
N TRP A 287 15.38 -13.91 7.05
CA TRP A 287 13.94 -13.89 6.81
C TRP A 287 13.58 -13.26 5.47
N LEU A 288 14.32 -12.23 5.06
CA LEU A 288 14.18 -11.65 3.72
C LEU A 288 14.57 -12.66 2.63
N MET A 289 15.67 -13.38 2.81
CA MET A 289 16.09 -14.43 1.85
C MET A 289 15.06 -15.55 1.75
N LEU A 290 14.61 -16.09 2.89
CA LEU A 290 13.59 -17.14 2.92
C LEU A 290 12.28 -16.64 2.26
N GLY A 291 11.86 -15.41 2.55
CA GLY A 291 10.69 -14.80 1.96
C GLY A 291 10.82 -14.65 0.44
N PHE A 292 11.91 -14.09 -0.08
CA PHE A 292 12.11 -13.93 -1.52
C PHE A 292 12.28 -15.25 -2.27
N LEU A 293 13.03 -16.22 -1.71
CA LEU A 293 13.21 -17.52 -2.34
C LEU A 293 11.91 -18.33 -2.38
N SER A 294 11.17 -18.38 -1.28
CA SER A 294 9.87 -19.07 -1.26
C SER A 294 8.88 -18.38 -2.20
N PHE A 295 8.89 -17.04 -2.24
CA PHE A 295 8.09 -16.28 -3.19
C PHE A 295 8.44 -16.60 -4.63
N ALA A 296 9.74 -16.63 -4.98
CA ALA A 296 10.20 -16.96 -6.32
C ALA A 296 9.82 -18.38 -6.74
N GLY A 297 10.02 -19.36 -5.85
CA GLY A 297 9.67 -20.76 -6.11
C GLY A 297 8.16 -20.96 -6.33
N LEU A 298 7.33 -20.40 -5.44
CA LEU A 298 5.87 -20.45 -5.58
C LEU A 298 5.40 -19.73 -6.85
N SER A 299 6.02 -18.60 -7.22
CA SER A 299 5.70 -17.88 -8.45
C SER A 299 6.06 -18.69 -9.69
N ALA A 300 7.21 -19.36 -9.71
CA ALA A 300 7.58 -20.24 -10.80
C ALA A 300 6.59 -21.40 -10.94
N MET A 301 6.12 -21.99 -9.84
CA MET A 301 5.06 -23.00 -9.87
C MET A 301 3.73 -22.44 -10.40
N ALA A 302 3.39 -21.20 -10.06
CA ALA A 302 2.15 -20.56 -10.51
C ALA A 302 2.08 -20.33 -12.02
N THR A 303 3.22 -20.27 -12.73
CA THR A 303 3.22 -20.12 -14.22
C THR A 303 2.56 -21.29 -14.93
N VAL A 304 2.64 -22.49 -14.37
CA VAL A 304 2.13 -23.74 -14.96
C VAL A 304 0.96 -24.35 -14.19
N ALA A 305 0.71 -23.88 -12.98
CA ALA A 305 -0.37 -24.40 -12.14
C ALA A 305 -1.74 -23.89 -12.65
N THR A 306 -2.72 -24.78 -12.59
CA THR A 306 -4.14 -24.50 -12.90
C THR A 306 -5.03 -25.10 -11.81
N GLY A 307 -6.28 -24.68 -11.75
CA GLY A 307 -7.25 -25.21 -10.80
C GLY A 307 -6.90 -24.94 -9.33
N TYR A 308 -7.29 -25.83 -8.43
CA TYR A 308 -7.09 -25.67 -6.99
C TYR A 308 -5.61 -25.55 -6.55
N PRO A 309 -4.62 -26.25 -7.16
CA PRO A 309 -3.20 -26.02 -6.88
C PRO A 309 -2.78 -24.56 -7.02
N LEU A 310 -3.27 -23.83 -8.01
CA LEU A 310 -2.98 -22.40 -8.19
C LEU A 310 -3.49 -21.57 -7.00
N LEU A 311 -4.70 -21.84 -6.50
CA LEU A 311 -5.25 -21.16 -5.33
C LEU A 311 -4.41 -21.42 -4.06
N MET A 312 -3.98 -22.66 -3.86
CA MET A 312 -3.12 -23.02 -2.74
C MET A 312 -1.76 -22.31 -2.81
N ILE A 313 -1.19 -22.16 -4.01
CA ILE A 313 0.03 -21.38 -4.22
C ILE A 313 -0.20 -19.92 -3.83
N PHE A 314 -1.32 -19.30 -4.21
CA PHE A 314 -1.62 -17.91 -3.83
C PHE A 314 -1.78 -17.72 -2.33
N ILE A 315 -2.33 -18.69 -1.61
CA ILE A 315 -2.41 -18.66 -0.15
C ILE A 315 -1.01 -18.85 0.48
N ALA A 316 -0.23 -19.82 0.00
CA ALA A 316 1.14 -20.05 0.47
C ALA A 316 2.05 -18.84 0.22
N TRP A 317 1.84 -18.13 -0.86
CA TRP A 317 2.53 -16.87 -1.21
C TRP A 317 2.41 -15.79 -0.12
N GLN A 318 1.26 -15.76 0.56
CA GLN A 318 1.03 -14.81 1.64
C GLN A 318 1.91 -15.08 2.86
N VAL A 319 2.26 -16.35 3.11
CA VAL A 319 3.23 -16.71 4.15
C VAL A 319 4.59 -16.09 3.82
N SER A 320 5.03 -16.21 2.55
CA SER A 320 6.29 -15.59 2.10
C SER A 320 6.29 -14.07 2.28
N GLY A 321 5.17 -13.40 1.96
CA GLY A 321 5.00 -11.97 2.19
C GLY A 321 5.04 -11.61 3.67
N ALA A 322 4.37 -12.38 4.52
CA ALA A 322 4.32 -12.16 5.97
C ALA A 322 5.70 -12.32 6.64
N LEU A 323 6.55 -13.22 6.15
CA LEU A 323 7.94 -13.34 6.61
C LEU A 323 8.74 -12.05 6.40
N MET A 324 8.44 -11.31 5.33
CA MET A 324 9.18 -10.10 4.94
C MET A 324 8.57 -8.81 5.50
N GLU A 325 7.25 -8.76 5.76
CA GLU A 325 6.52 -7.53 6.08
C GLU A 325 7.12 -6.74 7.25
N SER A 326 7.52 -7.44 8.30
CA SER A 326 8.06 -6.77 9.50
C SER A 326 9.53 -6.39 9.39
N VAL A 327 10.24 -6.87 8.36
CA VAL A 327 11.71 -6.78 8.31
C VAL A 327 12.26 -6.05 7.08
N HIS A 328 11.46 -5.85 6.02
CA HIS A 328 11.96 -5.22 4.78
C HIS A 328 12.44 -3.78 4.96
N ASP A 329 11.76 -3.00 5.79
CA ASP A 329 12.14 -1.60 6.08
C ASP A 329 13.34 -1.51 7.04
N LEU A 330 13.57 -2.54 7.88
CA LEU A 330 14.62 -2.50 8.91
C LEU A 330 16.01 -2.40 8.30
N LEU A 331 16.22 -2.93 7.10
CA LEU A 331 17.51 -2.86 6.42
C LEU A 331 17.97 -1.40 6.19
N PHE A 332 17.04 -0.49 5.90
CA PHE A 332 17.33 0.93 5.82
C PHE A 332 17.73 1.52 7.18
N PHE A 333 16.95 1.20 8.22
CA PHE A 333 17.20 1.74 9.57
C PHE A 333 18.50 1.20 10.19
N ASP A 334 18.87 -0.05 9.88
CA ASP A 334 20.12 -0.66 10.31
C ASP A 334 21.34 -0.08 9.59
N THR A 335 21.15 0.37 8.33
CA THR A 335 22.22 0.93 7.49
C THR A 335 22.41 2.43 7.72
N ALA A 336 21.32 3.16 7.98
CA ALA A 336 21.32 4.62 8.08
C ALA A 336 21.59 5.11 9.50
N SER A 337 22.56 6.03 9.67
CA SER A 337 22.69 6.81 10.92
C SER A 337 21.42 7.66 11.15
N LYS A 338 21.15 8.07 12.40
CA LYS A 338 19.96 8.90 12.73
C LYS A 338 19.85 10.17 11.87
N ALA A 339 20.95 10.83 11.57
CA ALA A 339 20.99 12.00 10.70
C ALA A 339 20.64 11.63 9.24
N GLN A 340 21.14 10.50 8.75
CA GLN A 340 20.84 9.97 7.42
C GLN A 340 19.40 9.50 7.31
N GLN A 341 18.83 8.89 8.35
CA GLN A 341 17.41 8.50 8.38
C GLN A 341 16.52 9.70 8.09
N THR A 342 16.69 10.81 8.82
CA THR A 342 15.89 12.02 8.59
C THR A 342 16.08 12.59 7.19
N LYS A 343 17.31 12.56 6.66
CA LYS A 343 17.66 13.13 5.35
C LYS A 343 17.17 12.28 4.19
N TYR A 344 17.27 10.95 4.31
CA TYR A 344 17.11 10.02 3.19
C TYR A 344 15.81 9.24 3.20
N TYR A 345 15.02 9.29 4.29
CA TYR A 345 13.78 8.54 4.38
C TYR A 345 12.78 8.83 3.24
N GLY A 346 12.68 10.09 2.82
CA GLY A 346 11.82 10.46 1.69
C GLY A 346 12.25 9.79 0.37
N VAL A 347 13.56 9.69 0.13
CA VAL A 347 14.10 8.96 -1.04
C VAL A 347 13.83 7.46 -0.90
N PHE A 348 14.10 6.89 0.29
CA PHE A 348 13.85 5.48 0.56
C PHE A 348 12.38 5.10 0.33
N ARG A 349 11.43 5.95 0.75
CA ARG A 349 9.99 5.70 0.55
C ARG A 349 9.56 5.63 -0.91
N THR A 350 10.32 6.18 -1.85
CA THR A 350 10.04 6.01 -3.28
C THR A 350 10.17 4.56 -3.72
N SER A 351 10.98 3.73 -3.03
CA SER A 351 11.07 2.29 -3.28
C SER A 351 9.78 1.52 -3.01
N ALA A 352 8.87 2.08 -2.20
CA ALA A 352 7.54 1.52 -1.96
C ALA A 352 6.51 1.99 -3.01
N ASN A 353 6.68 3.18 -3.56
CA ASN A 353 5.71 3.77 -4.49
C ASN A 353 6.02 3.46 -5.96
N LEU A 354 7.31 3.45 -6.32
CA LEU A 354 7.76 3.23 -7.69
C LEU A 354 7.34 1.85 -8.25
N PRO A 355 7.32 0.75 -7.48
CA PRO A 355 6.80 -0.54 -7.92
C PRO A 355 5.37 -0.48 -8.44
N ASN A 356 4.51 0.31 -7.81
CA ASN A 356 3.10 0.45 -8.23
C ASN A 356 2.98 1.12 -9.62
N VAL A 357 4.02 1.80 -10.08
CA VAL A 357 4.11 2.36 -11.44
C VAL A 357 4.76 1.37 -12.40
N LEU A 358 5.95 0.86 -12.05
CA LEU A 358 6.77 0.07 -12.97
C LEU A 358 6.25 -1.34 -13.17
N VAL A 359 5.81 -1.99 -12.09
CA VAL A 359 5.39 -3.40 -12.12
C VAL A 359 4.18 -3.63 -13.02
N PRO A 360 3.10 -2.83 -12.99
CA PRO A 360 1.99 -2.98 -13.91
C PRO A 360 2.38 -2.75 -15.38
N ILE A 361 3.29 -1.81 -15.67
CA ILE A 361 3.79 -1.56 -17.04
C ILE A 361 4.53 -2.80 -17.56
N VAL A 362 5.49 -3.29 -16.76
CA VAL A 362 6.28 -4.47 -17.15
C VAL A 362 5.38 -5.70 -17.23
N GLY A 363 4.43 -5.86 -16.30
CA GLY A 363 3.44 -6.92 -16.31
C GLY A 363 2.56 -6.88 -17.55
N ALA A 364 2.07 -5.70 -17.94
CA ALA A 364 1.32 -5.53 -19.19
C ALA A 364 2.15 -5.93 -20.42
N GLY A 365 3.42 -5.54 -20.46
CA GLY A 365 4.35 -5.97 -21.52
C GLY A 365 4.52 -7.49 -21.58
N VAL A 366 4.70 -8.14 -20.43
CA VAL A 366 4.82 -9.61 -20.32
C VAL A 366 3.53 -10.30 -20.81
N ILE A 367 2.35 -9.84 -20.39
CA ILE A 367 1.07 -10.37 -20.84
C ILE A 367 0.94 -10.26 -22.35
N THR A 368 1.26 -9.09 -22.92
CA THR A 368 1.17 -8.85 -24.37
C THR A 368 2.12 -9.73 -25.16
N TRP A 369 3.36 -9.94 -24.64
CA TRP A 369 4.39 -10.73 -25.33
C TRP A 369 4.12 -12.23 -25.27
N PHE A 370 3.70 -12.75 -24.11
CA PHE A 370 3.51 -14.19 -23.89
C PHE A 370 2.06 -14.66 -24.07
N GLY A 371 1.12 -13.75 -24.31
CA GLY A 371 -0.27 -14.08 -24.66
C GLY A 371 -1.13 -14.59 -23.51
N GLY A 372 -0.76 -14.34 -22.24
CA GLY A 372 -1.57 -14.80 -21.11
C GLY A 372 -1.19 -14.17 -19.79
N THR A 373 -2.19 -13.97 -18.92
CA THR A 373 -2.02 -13.31 -17.62
C THR A 373 -1.14 -14.13 -16.66
N ASN A 374 -1.13 -15.47 -16.79
CA ASN A 374 -0.25 -16.33 -15.98
C ASN A 374 1.25 -16.06 -16.18
N ALA A 375 1.65 -15.46 -17.31
CA ALA A 375 3.05 -15.13 -17.57
C ALA A 375 3.63 -14.11 -16.56
N VAL A 376 2.79 -13.32 -15.88
CA VAL A 376 3.23 -12.37 -14.85
C VAL A 376 3.89 -13.06 -13.65
N TRP A 377 3.58 -14.32 -13.41
CA TRP A 377 4.19 -15.09 -12.32
C TRP A 377 5.65 -15.42 -12.61
N GLY A 378 6.03 -15.59 -13.88
CA GLY A 378 7.43 -15.70 -14.29
C GLY A 378 8.22 -14.43 -13.98
N LEU A 379 7.66 -13.26 -14.30
CA LEU A 379 8.25 -11.97 -13.90
C LEU A 379 8.40 -11.86 -12.36
N THR A 380 7.38 -12.31 -11.64
CA THR A 380 7.39 -12.29 -10.16
C THR A 380 8.49 -13.18 -9.60
N ALA A 381 8.69 -14.36 -10.19
CA ALA A 381 9.79 -15.26 -9.82
C ALA A 381 11.16 -14.60 -10.05
N VAL A 382 11.35 -13.95 -11.19
CA VAL A 382 12.59 -13.21 -11.52
C VAL A 382 12.85 -12.10 -10.49
N ILE A 383 11.85 -11.30 -10.12
CA ILE A 383 11.99 -10.26 -9.10
C ILE A 383 12.45 -10.85 -7.77
N GLY A 384 11.85 -11.97 -7.33
CA GLY A 384 12.24 -12.66 -6.09
C GLY A 384 13.69 -13.16 -6.12
N VAL A 385 14.13 -13.75 -7.23
CA VAL A 385 15.52 -14.17 -7.41
C VAL A 385 16.49 -12.98 -7.39
N LEU A 386 16.19 -11.91 -8.13
CA LEU A 386 17.03 -10.72 -8.15
C LEU A 386 17.16 -10.06 -6.78
N ALA A 387 16.06 -9.95 -6.03
CA ALA A 387 16.10 -9.43 -4.66
C ALA A 387 16.97 -10.32 -3.75
N THR A 388 16.92 -11.63 -3.91
CA THR A 388 17.78 -12.57 -3.17
C THR A 388 19.26 -12.37 -3.54
N ILE A 389 19.59 -12.24 -4.82
CA ILE A 389 20.97 -11.98 -5.28
C ILE A 389 21.49 -10.67 -4.67
N VAL A 390 20.68 -9.60 -4.66
CA VAL A 390 21.06 -8.32 -4.03
C VAL A 390 21.33 -8.46 -2.54
N LEU A 391 20.57 -9.31 -1.83
CA LEU A 391 20.83 -9.62 -0.42
C LEU A 391 22.13 -10.42 -0.20
N LEU A 392 22.50 -11.31 -1.13
CA LEU A 392 23.71 -12.13 -1.06
C LEU A 392 24.96 -11.34 -1.46
N ALA A 393 24.85 -10.37 -2.34
CA ALA A 393 25.94 -9.55 -2.88
C ALA A 393 26.61 -8.62 -1.82
N GLU A 394 26.43 -8.91 -0.53
CA GLU A 394 27.09 -8.21 0.56
C GLU A 394 28.59 -8.58 0.56
N LYS A 395 29.42 -7.69 0.03
CA LYS A 395 30.84 -7.73 0.35
C LYS A 395 30.98 -7.43 1.86
N ARG A 396 31.57 -8.40 2.58
CA ARG A 396 31.96 -8.27 4.00
C ARG A 396 32.87 -7.07 4.20
#